data_c55570608ce2680c1c2d941bfcef2c05
#
_entry.id   c55570608ce2680c1c2d941bfcef2c05
#
_cell.length_a   1.000
_cell.length_b   1.000
_cell.length_c   1.000
_cell.angle_alpha   90.00
_cell.angle_beta   90.00
_cell.angle_gamma   90.00
#
_symmetry.space_group_name_H-M   'P 1'
#
loop_
_entity.id
_entity.type
_entity.pdbx_description
1 polymer ?
#
loop_
_entity_poly.entity_id
_entity_poly.type
_entity_poly.pdbx_seq_one_letter_code
_entity_poly.pdbx_strand_id
1 'polypeptide(L)'
;CLLSRGLGDVYKRQLYIRPFIFAADPFLGVGPGDKYYFMIIMSPSGAYYASGLDPVNIYVETNYVRAVRGGMGFTKTGGNYAASLIGQDEAHKQNYSQVLWLDGVERKYIEEVGAMNIFFVIDGEVVTPALQGSILSGITRKSSIELCKKWGLKVSEKRITIQEIADAYDAGKLNEVFGTGTAAVISPVGHLKWGDKVMLINDNKIGPISQRLYDTMTGMQYGKLPDEMGWIEKL
;
A
#
# COMPACT_ATOMS: atom_id res chain seq x y z
N CYS A 1 -2.18 4.98 -34.63
CA CYS A 1 -0.73 5.09 -34.95
C CYS A 1 0.09 5.94 -33.95
N LEU A 2 -0.53 6.86 -33.24
CA LEU A 2 0.14 7.62 -32.14
C LEU A 2 0.38 6.77 -30.89
N LEU A 3 -0.46 5.76 -30.64
CA LEU A 3 -0.29 4.80 -29.55
C LEU A 3 0.96 3.92 -29.73
N SER A 4 1.36 3.59 -30.94
CA SER A 4 2.52 2.75 -31.20
C SER A 4 3.87 3.46 -30.98
N ARG A 5 3.92 4.78 -31.08
CA ARG A 5 5.16 5.55 -30.83
C ARG A 5 5.48 5.72 -29.33
N GLY A 6 4.47 5.74 -28.48
CA GLY A 6 4.65 5.78 -27.03
C GLY A 6 4.88 4.42 -26.39
N LEU A 7 4.49 3.33 -27.07
CA LEU A 7 4.63 1.96 -26.60
C LEU A 7 5.99 1.32 -26.96
N GLY A 8 6.79 1.94 -27.82
CA GLY A 8 8.10 1.41 -28.25
C GLY A 8 9.12 1.22 -27.11
N ASP A 9 8.95 1.92 -25.99
CA ASP A 9 9.82 1.81 -24.81
C ASP A 9 9.27 0.82 -23.74
N VAL A 10 8.09 0.25 -23.99
CA VAL A 10 7.42 -0.71 -23.08
C VAL A 10 8.20 -2.02 -22.96
N TYR A 11 9.10 -2.33 -23.89
CA TYR A 11 9.89 -3.56 -23.90
C TYR A 11 10.80 -3.74 -22.66
N LYS A 12 11.02 -2.68 -21.88
CA LYS A 12 11.82 -2.70 -20.65
C LYS A 12 11.09 -2.13 -19.43
N ARG A 13 9.81 -1.74 -19.56
CA ARG A 13 9.03 -1.07 -18.52
C ARG A 13 7.63 -1.66 -18.45
N GLN A 14 6.95 -1.47 -17.31
CA GLN A 14 5.56 -1.85 -17.17
C GLN A 14 4.65 -0.84 -17.88
N LEU A 15 3.53 -1.31 -18.41
CA LEU A 15 2.44 -0.48 -18.84
C LEU A 15 1.49 -0.24 -17.67
N TYR A 16 1.42 1.01 -17.19
CA TYR A 16 0.45 1.38 -16.17
C TYR A 16 -0.91 1.61 -16.81
N ILE A 17 -1.92 0.86 -16.39
CA ILE A 17 -3.31 0.95 -16.85
C ILE A 17 -4.12 1.63 -15.76
N ARG A 18 -4.74 2.78 -16.10
CA ARG A 18 -5.56 3.58 -15.19
C ARG A 18 -7.01 3.60 -15.67
N PRO A 19 -7.86 2.66 -15.23
CA PRO A 19 -9.31 2.82 -15.37
C PRO A 19 -9.81 3.85 -14.36
N PHE A 20 -10.76 4.69 -14.77
CA PHE A 20 -11.43 5.62 -13.88
C PHE A 20 -12.84 5.95 -14.39
N ILE A 21 -13.69 6.40 -13.47
CA ILE A 21 -15.07 6.80 -13.76
C ILE A 21 -15.33 8.13 -13.07
N PHE A 22 -16.12 9.00 -13.73
CA PHE A 22 -16.60 10.25 -13.16
C PHE A 22 -17.98 10.61 -13.68
N ALA A 23 -18.76 11.36 -12.88
CA ALA A 23 -20.07 11.86 -13.28
C ALA A 23 -19.93 12.92 -14.38
N ALA A 24 -20.86 12.91 -15.35
CA ALA A 24 -20.84 13.76 -16.54
C ALA A 24 -22.10 14.65 -16.67
N ASP A 25 -22.90 14.73 -15.62
CA ASP A 25 -24.12 15.54 -15.63
C ASP A 25 -23.78 17.04 -15.56
N PRO A 26 -24.34 17.91 -16.42
CA PRO A 26 -23.99 19.32 -16.45
C PRO A 26 -24.84 20.13 -15.46
N PHE A 27 -24.67 19.89 -14.14
CA PHE A 27 -25.34 20.67 -13.11
C PHE A 27 -24.40 21.00 -11.93
N LEU A 28 -24.73 22.09 -11.20
CA LEU A 28 -23.91 22.59 -10.10
C LEU A 28 -24.32 22.06 -8.71
N GLY A 29 -25.40 21.30 -8.62
CA GLY A 29 -25.92 20.76 -7.39
C GLY A 29 -25.08 19.59 -6.87
N VAL A 30 -25.25 19.26 -5.57
CA VAL A 30 -24.68 18.06 -4.96
C VAL A 30 -25.71 16.94 -4.98
N GLY A 31 -25.40 15.86 -5.69
CA GLY A 31 -26.30 14.71 -5.81
C GLY A 31 -25.65 13.58 -6.59
N PRO A 32 -26.26 12.40 -6.61
CA PRO A 32 -25.81 11.32 -7.48
C PRO A 32 -26.00 11.72 -8.95
N GLY A 33 -25.04 11.36 -9.79
CA GLY A 33 -25.15 11.55 -11.23
C GLY A 33 -25.96 10.43 -11.88
N ASP A 34 -26.62 10.76 -13.01
CA ASP A 34 -27.32 9.78 -13.87
C ASP A 34 -26.45 9.31 -15.02
N LYS A 35 -25.42 10.10 -15.38
CA LYS A 35 -24.50 9.81 -16.48
C LYS A 35 -23.07 9.77 -15.98
N TYR A 36 -22.32 8.79 -16.49
CA TYR A 36 -20.92 8.61 -16.14
C TYR A 36 -20.08 8.35 -17.38
N TYR A 37 -18.85 8.88 -17.39
CA TYR A 37 -17.81 8.42 -18.31
C TYR A 37 -16.92 7.41 -17.62
N PHE A 38 -16.73 6.24 -18.25
CA PHE A 38 -15.69 5.28 -17.90
C PHE A 38 -14.57 5.39 -18.93
N MET A 39 -13.35 5.60 -18.44
CA MET A 39 -12.18 5.79 -19.30
C MET A 39 -11.03 4.91 -18.83
N ILE A 40 -10.19 4.51 -19.77
CA ILE A 40 -8.92 3.82 -19.50
C ILE A 40 -7.81 4.61 -20.18
N ILE A 41 -6.87 5.11 -19.38
CA ILE A 41 -5.65 5.73 -19.89
C ILE A 41 -4.46 4.84 -19.56
N MET A 42 -3.42 4.89 -20.39
CA MET A 42 -2.24 4.05 -20.24
C MET A 42 -0.98 4.89 -20.43
N SER A 43 0.06 4.55 -19.65
CA SER A 43 1.39 5.16 -19.79
C SER A 43 2.49 4.17 -19.44
N PRO A 44 3.69 4.29 -20.03
CA PRO A 44 4.87 3.60 -19.54
C PRO A 44 5.15 3.99 -18.08
N SER A 45 5.52 3.01 -17.24
CA SER A 45 5.81 3.24 -15.83
C SER A 45 7.16 2.62 -15.45
N GLY A 46 7.94 3.33 -14.64
CA GLY A 46 9.15 2.84 -14.00
C GLY A 46 8.94 2.43 -12.54
N ALA A 47 10.04 2.33 -11.77
CA ALA A 47 9.97 2.04 -10.34
C ALA A 47 9.18 3.12 -9.59
N TYR A 48 8.43 2.69 -8.57
CA TYR A 48 7.61 3.59 -7.74
C TYR A 48 8.47 4.55 -6.90
N TYR A 49 9.54 4.05 -6.32
CA TYR A 49 10.57 4.87 -5.65
C TYR A 49 11.83 4.93 -6.50
N ALA A 50 12.49 6.07 -6.51
CA ALA A 50 13.77 6.24 -7.22
C ALA A 50 14.86 5.33 -6.65
N SER A 51 14.82 5.01 -5.35
CA SER A 51 15.69 4.08 -4.64
C SER A 51 15.36 2.59 -4.87
N GLY A 52 14.31 2.29 -5.66
CA GLY A 52 13.89 0.91 -5.92
C GLY A 52 13.21 0.27 -4.71
N LEU A 53 13.75 -0.83 -4.20
CA LEU A 53 13.21 -1.60 -3.07
C LEU A 53 13.85 -1.23 -1.71
N ASP A 54 14.65 -0.17 -1.65
CA ASP A 54 15.26 0.27 -0.39
C ASP A 54 14.19 0.61 0.67
N PRO A 55 14.43 0.28 1.95
CA PRO A 55 13.50 0.59 3.02
C PRO A 55 13.23 2.09 3.15
N VAL A 56 11.97 2.44 3.36
CA VAL A 56 11.51 3.83 3.48
C VAL A 56 11.26 4.21 4.94
N ASN A 57 11.33 5.52 5.21
CA ASN A 57 11.03 6.09 6.51
C ASN A 57 9.56 6.50 6.58
N ILE A 58 8.88 6.09 7.63
CA ILE A 58 7.44 6.28 7.82
C ILE A 58 7.18 7.10 9.10
N TYR A 59 6.29 8.08 8.98
CA TYR A 59 5.79 8.89 10.09
C TYR A 59 4.39 8.43 10.48
N VAL A 60 4.13 8.19 11.77
CA VAL A 60 2.80 7.86 12.29
C VAL A 60 2.02 9.16 12.49
N GLU A 61 0.96 9.34 11.73
CA GLU A 61 0.13 10.54 11.79
C GLU A 61 -0.90 10.44 12.93
N THR A 62 -0.91 11.43 13.79
CA THR A 62 -1.80 11.47 14.95
C THR A 62 -2.83 12.61 14.91
N ASN A 63 -2.65 13.59 14.01
CA ASN A 63 -3.54 14.75 13.90
C ASN A 63 -4.56 14.61 12.77
N TYR A 64 -4.10 14.18 11.59
CA TYR A 64 -4.93 14.02 10.42
C TYR A 64 -5.39 12.59 10.23
N VAL A 65 -6.51 12.40 9.53
CA VAL A 65 -7.05 11.08 9.19
C VAL A 65 -7.27 10.98 7.69
N ARG A 66 -6.97 9.82 7.13
CA ARG A 66 -7.20 9.54 5.71
C ARG A 66 -8.66 9.21 5.43
N ALA A 67 -9.28 8.45 6.31
CA ALA A 67 -10.63 7.92 6.16
C ALA A 67 -11.24 7.56 7.52
N VAL A 68 -12.56 7.36 7.52
CA VAL A 68 -13.29 6.85 8.68
C VAL A 68 -14.22 5.71 8.26
N ARG A 69 -14.58 4.83 9.21
CA ARG A 69 -15.62 3.82 8.99
C ARG A 69 -16.96 4.51 8.70
N GLY A 70 -17.71 3.98 7.73
CA GLY A 70 -18.93 4.62 7.24
C GLY A 70 -18.70 5.71 6.19
N GLY A 71 -17.44 6.08 5.94
CA GLY A 71 -17.03 6.96 4.86
C GLY A 71 -16.63 6.19 3.59
N MET A 72 -15.73 6.76 2.80
CA MET A 72 -15.31 6.24 1.49
C MET A 72 -13.98 5.50 1.50
N GLY A 73 -13.39 5.22 2.68
CA GLY A 73 -12.02 4.67 2.79
C GLY A 73 -11.81 3.34 2.09
N PHE A 74 -12.86 2.50 2.01
CA PHE A 74 -12.84 1.23 1.29
C PHE A 74 -12.93 1.36 -0.24
N THR A 75 -13.17 2.57 -0.75
CA THR A 75 -13.35 2.88 -2.18
C THR A 75 -12.13 3.61 -2.72
N LYS A 76 -11.73 3.31 -3.96
CA LYS A 76 -10.65 4.03 -4.65
C LYS A 76 -11.19 5.32 -5.25
N THR A 77 -11.32 6.37 -4.42
CA THR A 77 -11.95 7.66 -4.79
C THR A 77 -11.03 8.84 -4.49
N GLY A 78 -11.12 9.91 -5.31
CA GLY A 78 -10.28 11.11 -5.21
C GLY A 78 -10.31 11.79 -3.83
N GLY A 79 -11.45 11.75 -3.13
CA GLY A 79 -11.59 12.32 -1.79
C GLY A 79 -10.63 11.73 -0.76
N ASN A 80 -10.39 10.41 -0.78
CA ASN A 80 -9.43 9.77 0.13
C ASN A 80 -7.98 10.24 -0.14
N TYR A 81 -7.63 10.47 -1.41
CA TYR A 81 -6.30 10.97 -1.77
C TYR A 81 -6.16 12.44 -1.37
N ALA A 82 -7.16 13.28 -1.60
CA ALA A 82 -7.14 14.66 -1.18
C ALA A 82 -6.99 14.79 0.36
N ALA A 83 -7.73 14.00 1.12
CA ALA A 83 -7.64 13.98 2.59
C ALA A 83 -6.24 13.59 3.10
N SER A 84 -5.47 12.82 2.33
CA SER A 84 -4.14 12.37 2.74
C SER A 84 -3.02 13.38 2.47
N LEU A 85 -3.26 14.42 1.65
CA LEU A 85 -2.17 15.30 1.16
C LEU A 85 -1.52 16.12 2.27
N ILE A 86 -2.29 16.66 3.20
CA ILE A 86 -1.74 17.52 4.27
C ILE A 86 -0.82 16.73 5.21
N GLY A 87 -1.25 15.56 5.67
CA GLY A 87 -0.40 14.71 6.51
C GLY A 87 0.85 14.21 5.77
N GLN A 88 0.71 13.93 4.48
CA GLN A 88 1.85 13.54 3.63
C GLN A 88 2.87 14.70 3.48
N ASP A 89 2.41 15.93 3.29
CA ASP A 89 3.26 17.11 3.18
C ASP A 89 4.01 17.37 4.51
N GLU A 90 3.32 17.26 5.64
CA GLU A 90 3.94 17.41 6.97
C GLU A 90 5.01 16.33 7.24
N ALA A 91 4.77 15.10 6.80
CA ALA A 91 5.76 14.02 6.89
C ALA A 91 7.00 14.31 6.00
N HIS A 92 6.77 14.76 4.77
CA HIS A 92 7.85 15.12 3.84
C HIS A 92 8.74 16.26 4.38
N LYS A 93 8.17 17.29 5.02
CA LYS A 93 8.92 18.35 5.69
C LYS A 93 9.86 17.85 6.79
N GLN A 94 9.54 16.68 7.36
CA GLN A 94 10.35 16.00 8.36
C GLN A 94 11.24 14.89 7.77
N ASN A 95 11.38 14.81 6.43
CA ASN A 95 12.15 13.79 5.70
C ASN A 95 11.61 12.36 5.85
N TYR A 96 10.30 12.20 6.04
CA TYR A 96 9.63 10.90 5.97
C TYR A 96 8.96 10.71 4.60
N SER A 97 9.12 9.52 4.03
CA SER A 97 8.64 9.21 2.67
C SER A 97 7.13 9.01 2.61
N GLN A 98 6.54 8.50 3.69
CA GLN A 98 5.13 8.15 3.77
C GLN A 98 4.60 8.32 5.19
N VAL A 99 3.26 8.28 5.30
CA VAL A 99 2.51 8.38 6.55
C VAL A 99 1.88 7.05 6.89
N LEU A 100 1.99 6.59 8.14
CA LEU A 100 1.17 5.52 8.68
C LEU A 100 -0.11 6.14 9.26
N TRP A 101 -1.24 5.75 8.69
CA TRP A 101 -2.56 6.26 9.07
C TRP A 101 -3.15 5.45 10.21
N LEU A 102 -3.70 6.16 11.19
CA LEU A 102 -4.48 5.60 12.27
C LEU A 102 -5.98 5.78 11.98
N ASP A 103 -6.80 4.99 12.64
CA ASP A 103 -8.26 5.07 12.53
C ASP A 103 -8.80 6.45 12.91
N GLY A 104 -9.86 6.88 12.23
CA GLY A 104 -10.38 8.24 12.37
C GLY A 104 -11.19 8.49 13.65
N VAL A 105 -11.42 7.50 14.52
CA VAL A 105 -12.23 7.62 15.73
C VAL A 105 -11.38 7.61 16.99
N GLU A 106 -10.64 6.51 17.20
CA GLU A 106 -9.83 6.31 18.39
C GLU A 106 -8.38 6.76 18.21
N ARG A 107 -7.94 6.93 16.95
CA ARG A 107 -6.57 7.31 16.54
C ARG A 107 -5.49 6.45 17.16
N LYS A 108 -5.77 5.17 17.25
CA LYS A 108 -4.84 4.20 17.81
C LYS A 108 -4.68 2.93 16.99
N TYR A 109 -5.69 2.58 16.17
CA TYR A 109 -5.63 1.39 15.33
C TYR A 109 -5.05 1.74 13.97
N ILE A 110 -4.09 0.95 13.55
CA ILE A 110 -3.41 1.11 12.27
C ILE A 110 -4.34 0.73 11.12
N GLU A 111 -4.33 1.51 10.04
CA GLU A 111 -5.13 1.27 8.85
C GLU A 111 -4.27 1.05 7.60
N GLU A 112 -3.60 2.07 7.10
CA GLU A 112 -2.83 2.03 5.85
C GLU A 112 -1.52 2.83 5.98
N VAL A 113 -0.57 2.62 5.07
CA VAL A 113 0.63 3.42 4.93
C VAL A 113 0.63 4.15 3.59
N GLY A 114 0.61 5.50 3.63
CA GLY A 114 0.44 6.30 2.42
C GLY A 114 -0.83 5.92 1.66
N ALA A 115 -0.68 5.37 0.45
CA ALA A 115 -1.74 4.84 -0.39
C ALA A 115 -1.64 3.30 -0.55
N MET A 116 -1.07 2.61 0.42
CA MET A 116 -0.80 1.17 0.42
C MET A 116 -1.37 0.50 1.67
N ASN A 117 -1.71 -0.79 1.56
CA ASN A 117 -1.96 -1.61 2.75
C ASN A 117 -0.63 -1.87 3.49
N ILE A 118 -0.71 -2.15 4.79
CA ILE A 118 0.47 -2.36 5.66
C ILE A 118 0.47 -3.76 6.25
N PHE A 119 1.67 -4.31 6.43
CA PHE A 119 1.93 -5.60 7.07
C PHE A 119 3.04 -5.46 8.11
N PHE A 120 2.95 -6.28 9.13
CA PHE A 120 3.93 -6.43 10.20
C PHE A 120 4.29 -7.90 10.34
N VAL A 121 5.57 -8.20 10.55
CA VAL A 121 6.02 -9.53 10.96
C VAL A 121 6.40 -9.46 12.42
N ILE A 122 5.62 -10.12 13.27
CA ILE A 122 5.78 -10.08 14.72
C ILE A 122 5.95 -11.51 15.23
N ASP A 123 7.13 -11.81 15.77
CA ASP A 123 7.46 -13.15 16.29
C ASP A 123 7.19 -14.26 15.25
N GLY A 124 7.51 -13.98 13.97
CA GLY A 124 7.28 -14.88 12.83
C GLY A 124 5.85 -14.92 12.28
N GLU A 125 4.89 -14.25 12.91
CA GLU A 125 3.52 -14.13 12.41
C GLU A 125 3.38 -12.91 11.50
N VAL A 126 2.79 -13.08 10.32
CA VAL A 126 2.45 -11.99 9.40
C VAL A 126 1.09 -11.40 9.79
N VAL A 127 1.06 -10.16 10.18
CA VAL A 127 -0.13 -9.46 10.67
C VAL A 127 -0.46 -8.28 9.75
N THR A 128 -1.72 -8.12 9.38
CA THR A 128 -2.21 -6.95 8.64
C THR A 128 -3.54 -6.46 9.22
N PRO A 129 -3.83 -5.15 9.16
CA PRO A 129 -5.11 -4.63 9.61
C PRO A 129 -6.29 -5.30 8.91
N ALA A 130 -7.31 -5.68 9.70
CA ALA A 130 -8.56 -6.23 9.19
C ALA A 130 -9.38 -5.16 8.43
N LEU A 131 -10.01 -5.57 7.34
CA LEU A 131 -10.86 -4.68 6.54
C LEU A 131 -12.16 -4.37 7.29
N GLN A 132 -12.33 -3.12 7.73
CA GLN A 132 -13.48 -2.68 8.54
C GLN A 132 -14.23 -1.48 7.92
N GLY A 133 -14.11 -1.28 6.61
CA GLY A 133 -14.85 -0.24 5.87
C GLY A 133 -14.12 1.10 5.72
N SER A 134 -12.91 1.26 6.25
CA SER A 134 -12.03 2.43 6.04
C SER A 134 -10.76 2.12 5.24
N ILE A 135 -10.47 0.83 5.04
CA ILE A 135 -9.26 0.33 4.38
C ILE A 135 -9.63 -0.21 2.99
N LEU A 136 -8.82 0.12 1.98
CA LEU A 136 -9.00 -0.44 0.64
C LEU A 136 -8.59 -1.93 0.62
N SER A 137 -9.47 -2.78 0.09
CA SER A 137 -9.16 -4.19 -0.15
C SER A 137 -8.22 -4.34 -1.35
N GLY A 138 -6.91 -4.15 -1.10
CA GLY A 138 -5.89 -4.20 -2.14
C GLY A 138 -5.68 -5.59 -2.72
N ILE A 139 -5.52 -5.68 -4.05
CA ILE A 139 -5.22 -6.96 -4.72
C ILE A 139 -3.84 -7.46 -4.27
N THR A 140 -2.82 -6.60 -4.24
CA THR A 140 -1.48 -6.98 -3.75
C THR A 140 -1.52 -7.45 -2.29
N ARG A 141 -2.36 -6.82 -1.43
CA ARG A 141 -2.61 -7.30 -0.07
C ARG A 141 -3.15 -8.74 -0.06
N LYS A 142 -4.17 -9.01 -0.86
CA LYS A 142 -4.76 -10.37 -0.99
C LYS A 142 -3.73 -11.38 -1.46
N SER A 143 -2.99 -11.04 -2.51
CA SER A 143 -1.92 -11.90 -3.05
C SER A 143 -0.81 -12.18 -2.02
N SER A 144 -0.41 -11.17 -1.23
CA SER A 144 0.57 -11.33 -0.15
C SER A 144 0.09 -12.31 0.92
N ILE A 145 -1.18 -12.21 1.34
CA ILE A 145 -1.80 -13.12 2.31
C ILE A 145 -1.81 -14.56 1.77
N GLU A 146 -2.23 -14.74 0.52
CA GLU A 146 -2.31 -16.07 -0.10
C GLU A 146 -0.93 -16.72 -0.26
N LEU A 147 0.09 -15.96 -0.70
CA LEU A 147 1.46 -16.45 -0.80
C LEU A 147 2.04 -16.82 0.58
N CYS A 148 1.88 -15.96 1.58
CA CYS A 148 2.36 -16.24 2.94
C CYS A 148 1.71 -17.52 3.50
N LYS A 149 0.40 -17.70 3.33
CA LYS A 149 -0.31 -18.94 3.72
C LYS A 149 0.20 -20.16 2.96
N LYS A 150 0.43 -20.04 1.64
CA LYS A 150 0.99 -21.11 0.81
C LYS A 150 2.39 -21.53 1.28
N TRP A 151 3.18 -20.57 1.80
CA TRP A 151 4.50 -20.86 2.39
C TRP A 151 4.46 -21.42 3.81
N GLY A 152 3.27 -21.65 4.37
CA GLY A 152 3.09 -22.18 5.72
C GLY A 152 3.29 -21.14 6.83
N LEU A 153 3.32 -19.86 6.50
CA LEU A 153 3.41 -18.79 7.50
C LEU A 153 2.06 -18.59 8.17
N LYS A 154 2.08 -18.32 9.47
CA LYS A 154 0.89 -17.87 10.19
C LYS A 154 0.55 -16.45 9.74
N VAL A 155 -0.70 -16.23 9.30
CA VAL A 155 -1.19 -14.94 8.83
C VAL A 155 -2.45 -14.56 9.59
N SER A 156 -2.47 -13.37 10.17
CA SER A 156 -3.62 -12.80 10.89
C SER A 156 -4.09 -11.49 10.30
N GLU A 157 -5.38 -11.39 10.09
CA GLU A 157 -6.08 -10.15 9.74
C GLU A 157 -6.83 -9.68 11.00
N LYS A 158 -6.31 -8.68 11.71
CA LYS A 158 -6.87 -8.20 12.98
C LYS A 158 -6.74 -6.69 13.14
N ARG A 159 -7.54 -6.10 14.02
CA ARG A 159 -7.25 -4.73 14.49
C ARG A 159 -5.94 -4.79 15.28
N ILE A 160 -5.03 -3.90 14.98
CA ILE A 160 -3.76 -3.77 15.69
C ILE A 160 -3.52 -2.30 16.01
N THR A 161 -3.10 -2.01 17.23
CA THR A 161 -2.80 -0.65 17.67
C THR A 161 -1.35 -0.29 17.40
N ILE A 162 -1.07 1.01 17.28
CA ILE A 162 0.31 1.49 17.20
C ILE A 162 1.10 1.17 18.48
N GLN A 163 0.42 1.11 19.64
CA GLN A 163 1.04 0.71 20.90
C GLN A 163 1.49 -0.76 20.87
N GLU A 164 0.66 -1.68 20.34
CA GLU A 164 1.07 -3.09 20.19
C GLU A 164 2.31 -3.24 19.29
N ILE A 165 2.46 -2.40 18.27
CA ILE A 165 3.65 -2.38 17.41
C ILE A 165 4.87 -1.86 18.20
N ALA A 166 4.70 -0.79 18.97
CA ALA A 166 5.76 -0.25 19.81
C ALA A 166 6.22 -1.25 20.89
N ASP A 167 5.27 -1.95 21.52
CA ASP A 167 5.55 -2.99 22.53
C ASP A 167 6.26 -4.19 21.89
N ALA A 168 5.85 -4.61 20.70
CA ALA A 168 6.52 -5.66 19.94
C ALA A 168 7.96 -5.28 19.55
N TYR A 169 8.18 -4.02 19.19
CA TYR A 169 9.51 -3.48 18.92
C TYR A 169 10.40 -3.52 20.17
N ASP A 170 9.90 -3.02 21.31
CA ASP A 170 10.64 -2.99 22.57
C ASP A 170 10.98 -4.40 23.08
N ALA A 171 10.10 -5.36 22.79
CA ALA A 171 10.33 -6.78 23.09
C ALA A 171 11.27 -7.49 22.09
N GLY A 172 11.80 -6.80 21.06
CA GLY A 172 12.62 -7.39 20.00
C GLY A 172 11.88 -8.37 19.10
N LYS A 173 10.54 -8.28 19.04
CA LYS A 173 9.68 -9.20 18.29
C LYS A 173 9.18 -8.65 16.95
N LEU A 174 9.35 -7.35 16.70
CA LEU A 174 8.98 -6.72 15.43
C LEU A 174 10.09 -6.96 14.40
N ASN A 175 9.92 -7.98 13.55
CA ASN A 175 10.94 -8.44 12.62
C ASN A 175 10.95 -7.63 11.31
N GLU A 176 9.76 -7.40 10.71
CA GLU A 176 9.62 -6.67 9.45
C GLU A 176 8.37 -5.79 9.47
N VAL A 177 8.41 -4.70 8.71
CA VAL A 177 7.24 -3.88 8.37
C VAL A 177 7.32 -3.56 6.88
N PHE A 178 6.20 -3.70 6.15
CA PHE A 178 6.17 -3.37 4.73
C PHE A 178 4.78 -2.96 4.24
N GLY A 179 4.75 -2.03 3.30
CA GLY A 179 3.55 -1.66 2.55
C GLY A 179 3.36 -2.54 1.32
N THR A 180 2.09 -2.68 0.86
CA THR A 180 1.76 -3.40 -0.38
C THR A 180 0.84 -2.58 -1.25
N GLY A 181 1.16 -2.47 -2.55
CA GLY A 181 0.35 -1.71 -3.51
C GLY A 181 0.69 -2.08 -4.94
N THR A 182 -0.14 -1.66 -5.89
CA THR A 182 0.03 -2.02 -7.32
C THR A 182 1.36 -1.51 -7.88
N ALA A 183 1.71 -0.26 -7.62
CA ALA A 183 2.89 0.36 -8.22
C ALA A 183 4.20 -0.02 -7.50
N ALA A 184 4.18 -0.07 -6.17
CA ALA A 184 5.34 -0.42 -5.37
C ALA A 184 5.56 -1.95 -5.27
N VAL A 185 4.51 -2.74 -5.50
CA VAL A 185 4.40 -4.17 -5.18
C VAL A 185 4.60 -4.38 -3.67
N ILE A 186 5.84 -4.34 -3.21
CA ILE A 186 6.24 -4.35 -1.79
C ILE A 186 7.09 -3.10 -1.52
N SER A 187 6.86 -2.44 -0.38
CA SER A 187 7.62 -1.28 0.09
C SER A 187 8.09 -1.54 1.52
N PRO A 188 9.34 -2.01 1.72
CA PRO A 188 9.89 -2.24 3.04
C PRO A 188 9.98 -0.94 3.86
N VAL A 189 9.79 -1.04 5.18
CA VAL A 189 9.92 0.08 6.12
C VAL A 189 11.19 -0.10 6.94
N GLY A 190 12.07 0.90 6.92
CA GLY A 190 13.31 0.91 7.69
C GLY A 190 13.18 1.66 9.02
N HIS A 191 12.44 2.76 9.02
CA HIS A 191 12.16 3.54 10.22
C HIS A 191 10.68 3.83 10.35
N LEU A 192 10.15 3.67 11.56
CA LEU A 192 8.79 4.05 11.91
C LEU A 192 8.85 5.01 13.11
N LYS A 193 8.44 6.26 12.93
CA LYS A 193 8.42 7.28 13.98
C LYS A 193 7.01 7.47 14.52
N TRP A 194 6.85 7.33 15.83
CA TRP A 194 5.62 7.62 16.55
C TRP A 194 5.88 8.57 17.73
N GLY A 195 5.41 9.80 17.63
CA GLY A 195 5.80 10.87 18.57
C GLY A 195 7.31 11.07 18.56
N ASP A 196 7.95 10.95 19.72
CA ASP A 196 9.40 11.02 19.85
C ASP A 196 10.12 9.68 19.67
N LYS A 197 9.36 8.59 19.62
CA LYS A 197 9.91 7.23 19.47
C LYS A 197 10.19 6.93 18.01
N VAL A 198 11.44 6.57 17.70
CA VAL A 198 11.86 6.06 16.41
C VAL A 198 12.18 4.59 16.54
N MET A 199 11.48 3.76 15.80
CA MET A 199 11.68 2.31 15.73
C MET A 199 12.49 1.98 14.47
N LEU A 200 13.69 1.44 14.66
CA LEU A 200 14.55 0.95 13.59
C LEU A 200 14.15 -0.49 13.26
N ILE A 201 13.63 -0.72 12.07
CA ILE A 201 13.13 -2.02 11.65
C ILE A 201 14.23 -2.77 10.90
N ASN A 202 14.53 -3.99 11.33
CA ASN A 202 15.48 -4.91 10.68
C ASN A 202 16.80 -4.22 10.26
N ASP A 203 17.39 -3.38 11.14
CA ASP A 203 18.62 -2.61 10.85
C ASP A 203 18.55 -1.78 9.56
N ASN A 204 17.39 -1.25 9.22
CA ASN A 204 17.14 -0.55 7.96
C ASN A 204 17.46 -1.41 6.72
N LYS A 205 17.21 -2.70 6.79
CA LYS A 205 17.40 -3.66 5.69
C LYS A 205 16.07 -4.27 5.27
N ILE A 206 16.02 -4.76 4.05
CA ILE A 206 14.87 -5.50 3.54
C ILE A 206 14.76 -6.81 4.31
N GLY A 207 13.57 -7.12 4.82
CA GLY A 207 13.33 -8.38 5.51
C GLY A 207 13.12 -9.56 4.55
N PRO A 208 13.38 -10.80 5.00
CA PRO A 208 13.29 -11.98 4.16
C PRO A 208 11.90 -12.24 3.59
N ILE A 209 10.82 -11.94 4.33
CA ILE A 209 9.44 -12.11 3.85
C ILE A 209 9.12 -11.04 2.79
N SER A 210 9.48 -9.78 3.04
CA SER A 210 9.33 -8.68 2.10
C SER A 210 10.06 -8.96 0.78
N GLN A 211 11.30 -9.41 0.85
CA GLN A 211 12.10 -9.77 -0.32
C GLN A 211 11.46 -10.93 -1.09
N ARG A 212 11.10 -12.00 -0.39
CA ARG A 212 10.49 -13.19 -1.03
C ARG A 212 9.16 -12.87 -1.70
N LEU A 213 8.31 -12.03 -1.07
CA LEU A 213 7.05 -11.56 -1.67
C LEU A 213 7.33 -10.77 -2.96
N TYR A 214 8.25 -9.83 -2.91
CA TYR A 214 8.61 -9.01 -4.07
C TYR A 214 9.13 -9.87 -5.23
N ASP A 215 10.10 -10.73 -4.97
CA ASP A 215 10.71 -11.58 -5.99
C ASP A 215 9.71 -12.56 -6.60
N THR A 216 8.83 -13.14 -5.77
CA THR A 216 7.82 -14.09 -6.23
C THR A 216 6.78 -13.39 -7.11
N MET A 217 6.19 -12.28 -6.65
CA MET A 217 5.16 -11.57 -7.42
C MET A 217 5.72 -10.99 -8.71
N THR A 218 6.85 -10.28 -8.65
CA THR A 218 7.46 -9.71 -9.84
C THR A 218 7.99 -10.79 -10.78
N GLY A 219 8.54 -11.88 -10.22
CA GLY A 219 9.00 -13.04 -11.00
C GLY A 219 7.88 -13.68 -11.80
N MET A 220 6.69 -13.88 -11.21
CA MET A 220 5.50 -14.35 -11.93
C MET A 220 5.02 -13.33 -12.97
N GLN A 221 4.90 -12.05 -12.60
CA GLN A 221 4.44 -10.97 -13.49
C GLN A 221 5.31 -10.81 -14.74
N TYR A 222 6.61 -11.00 -14.60
CA TYR A 222 7.57 -10.96 -15.73
C TYR A 222 7.82 -12.30 -16.41
N GLY A 223 7.10 -13.35 -16.02
CA GLY A 223 7.28 -14.70 -16.58
C GLY A 223 8.62 -15.36 -16.27
N LYS A 224 9.34 -14.87 -15.25
CA LYS A 224 10.60 -15.46 -14.77
C LYS A 224 10.37 -16.65 -13.84
N LEU A 225 9.23 -16.67 -13.17
CA LEU A 225 8.78 -17.77 -12.33
C LEU A 225 7.45 -18.32 -12.88
N PRO A 226 7.18 -19.62 -12.69
CA PRO A 226 5.87 -20.20 -13.05
C PRO A 226 4.77 -19.55 -12.22
N ASP A 227 3.61 -19.34 -12.84
CA ASP A 227 2.41 -18.88 -12.14
C ASP A 227 1.73 -20.04 -11.43
N GLU A 228 2.18 -20.36 -10.23
CA GLU A 228 1.60 -21.41 -9.40
C GLU A 228 0.25 -21.02 -8.75
N MET A 229 -0.18 -19.77 -8.94
CA MET A 229 -1.41 -19.24 -8.33
C MET A 229 -2.53 -19.09 -9.36
N GLY A 230 -2.23 -19.17 -10.65
CA GLY A 230 -3.19 -18.95 -11.73
C GLY A 230 -3.65 -17.49 -11.84
N TRP A 231 -2.75 -16.54 -11.57
CA TRP A 231 -3.07 -15.11 -11.58
C TRP A 231 -2.73 -14.39 -12.88
N ILE A 232 -1.96 -15.03 -13.73
CA ILE A 232 -1.44 -14.41 -14.95
C ILE A 232 -2.32 -14.78 -16.14
N GLU A 233 -2.94 -13.77 -16.75
CA GLU A 233 -3.59 -13.89 -18.05
C GLU A 233 -2.57 -13.57 -19.15
N LYS A 234 -2.45 -14.47 -20.12
CA LYS A 234 -1.64 -14.25 -21.33
C LYS A 234 -2.53 -13.65 -22.40
N LEU A 235 -2.15 -12.47 -22.90
CA LEU A 235 -2.82 -11.79 -24.00
C LEU A 235 -2.33 -12.30 -25.33
#